data_fbcc4d01e2191de90b2863f86ae28cca
#
_entry.id   fbcc4d01e2191de90b2863f86ae28cca
#
_cell.length_a   1.000
_cell.length_b   1.000
_cell.length_c   1.000
_cell.angle_alpha   90.00
_cell.angle_beta   90.00
_cell.angle_gamma   90.00
#
_symmetry.space_group_name_H-M   'P 1'
#
loop_
_entity.id
_entity.type
_entity.pdbx_description
1 polymer ?
#
loop_
_entity_poly.entity_id
_entity_poly.type
_entity_poly.pdbx_seq_one_letter_code
_entity_poly.pdbx_strand_id
1 'polypeptide(L)'
;MAAHAALAATRIPTSARLHSKAASRQRVDFADFSGLRPGSCSVSAAAREASFSDVLGAQLVARASGENAVRAPAEAKLKVAINGFGRIGRNFLRCWHGRENSPLEVIVINDSGGVRNASHLLKYDSMLGTFKADVKIVDNETISVDGKNIQVVSNRDPLKLPWAELGIDIVIEGTGVFVDGPGAGKHLQAGAKKVIITAPAKGADIPTYVVGVNEGDYDHDVANIVSNASCTTNCLAPFAKILDEEFGIVKGTMTTTHSYTGDQRLLDASHRDLRRARAAALNIVPTSTGAAKAVSLVLPQLKGKLNGIALRVPTPNVSVVDLVINTVKTGITADDVNAAFRKAADGPLKGILDVCDEPLVSVDFRCSDVSTSIDASLTMVMGDDMVKVVAWYDNEWGYSAWLIWRTWWRPSGRAPGPAAAATRWRTTARPTPTPWSARCSTSEVRARRSRLIRKRNEATTLLSSIYSL
;
A
#
# COMPACT_ATOMS: atom_id res chain seq x y z
N MET A 1 -13.26 -25.31 -60.09
CA MET A 1 -14.74 -25.50 -59.99
C MET A 1 -15.22 -24.69 -58.80
N ALA A 2 -15.92 -23.58 -59.10
CA ALA A 2 -16.45 -22.65 -58.11
C ALA A 2 -17.82 -23.13 -57.66
N ALA A 3 -18.09 -23.06 -56.35
CA ALA A 3 -19.45 -23.24 -55.83
C ALA A 3 -19.77 -21.99 -54.98
N HIS A 4 -20.66 -21.16 -55.54
CA HIS A 4 -21.34 -20.06 -54.83
C HIS A 4 -22.35 -20.65 -53.86
N ALA A 5 -22.37 -20.21 -52.61
CA ALA A 5 -23.49 -20.36 -51.68
C ALA A 5 -24.11 -19.01 -51.36
N ALA A 6 -25.39 -18.87 -51.65
CA ALA A 6 -26.19 -17.66 -51.54
C ALA A 6 -26.56 -17.34 -50.08
N LEU A 7 -26.43 -16.08 -49.71
CA LEU A 7 -27.02 -15.56 -48.46
C LEU A 7 -28.53 -15.35 -48.62
N ALA A 8 -29.32 -16.03 -47.76
CA ALA A 8 -30.74 -15.72 -47.57
C ALA A 8 -30.90 -14.68 -46.45
N ALA A 9 -31.40 -13.51 -46.81
CA ALA A 9 -31.74 -12.45 -45.89
C ALA A 9 -33.12 -12.70 -45.24
N THR A 10 -33.18 -12.93 -43.97
CA THR A 10 -34.44 -12.95 -43.19
C THR A 10 -34.73 -11.55 -42.68
N ARG A 11 -35.85 -11.00 -43.12
CA ARG A 11 -36.45 -9.73 -42.69
C ARG A 11 -37.04 -9.89 -41.27
N ILE A 12 -36.70 -8.97 -40.38
CA ILE A 12 -37.37 -8.78 -39.06
C ILE A 12 -38.52 -7.80 -39.24
N PRO A 13 -39.74 -8.06 -38.75
CA PRO A 13 -40.85 -7.11 -38.81
C PRO A 13 -40.71 -6.03 -37.73
N THR A 14 -40.88 -4.79 -38.16
CA THR A 14 -41.04 -3.57 -37.35
C THR A 14 -42.48 -3.46 -36.85
N SER A 15 -42.61 -2.97 -35.63
CA SER A 15 -43.72 -2.27 -34.99
C SER A 15 -44.41 -3.00 -33.82
N ALA A 16 -44.09 -2.54 -32.62
CA ALA A 16 -45.04 -2.47 -31.51
C ALA A 16 -44.83 -1.11 -30.82
N ARG A 17 -45.78 -0.21 -30.99
CA ARG A 17 -45.89 1.05 -30.22
C ARG A 17 -46.23 0.71 -28.76
N LEU A 18 -45.38 1.04 -27.82
CA LEU A 18 -45.73 1.07 -26.41
C LEU A 18 -46.08 2.50 -25.98
N HIS A 19 -47.31 2.65 -25.52
CA HIS A 19 -47.83 3.88 -24.93
C HIS A 19 -47.13 4.17 -23.61
N SER A 20 -46.50 5.33 -23.47
CA SER A 20 -45.96 5.81 -22.20
C SER A 20 -47.12 6.36 -21.35
N LYS A 21 -47.36 5.73 -20.19
CA LYS A 21 -48.11 6.34 -19.10
C LYS A 21 -47.14 7.19 -18.27
N ALA A 22 -47.36 8.47 -18.22
CA ALA A 22 -46.68 9.43 -17.37
C ALA A 22 -46.94 9.07 -15.90
N ALA A 23 -45.88 8.74 -15.14
CA ALA A 23 -45.94 8.68 -13.70
C ALA A 23 -45.53 10.05 -13.13
N SER A 24 -46.44 10.66 -12.38
CA SER A 24 -46.27 11.91 -11.67
C SER A 24 -45.11 11.84 -10.67
N ARG A 25 -44.19 12.76 -10.79
CA ARG A 25 -43.15 13.02 -9.76
C ARG A 25 -43.81 13.68 -8.54
N GLN A 26 -43.91 12.98 -7.43
CA GLN A 26 -44.10 13.62 -6.13
C GLN A 26 -42.79 14.26 -5.69
N ARG A 27 -42.76 15.56 -5.55
CA ARG A 27 -41.73 16.30 -4.79
C ARG A 27 -41.93 15.99 -3.31
N VAL A 28 -40.89 15.56 -2.63
CA VAL A 28 -40.82 15.52 -1.18
C VAL A 28 -40.12 16.81 -0.75
N ASP A 29 -40.88 17.73 -0.15
CA ASP A 29 -40.34 18.92 0.48
C ASP A 29 -39.74 18.56 1.82
N PHE A 30 -38.45 18.84 1.98
CA PHE A 30 -37.75 18.83 3.26
C PHE A 30 -37.90 20.20 3.90
N ALA A 31 -38.91 20.39 4.70
CA ALA A 31 -39.00 21.48 5.67
C ALA A 31 -39.33 20.89 7.04
N ASP A 32 -38.71 21.47 8.07
CA ASP A 32 -38.96 21.31 9.51
C ASP A 32 -38.24 20.16 10.23
N PHE A 33 -36.98 20.45 10.62
CA PHE A 33 -36.41 19.98 11.86
C PHE A 33 -35.78 21.15 12.63
N SER A 34 -36.62 22.00 13.24
CA SER A 34 -36.24 22.98 14.23
C SER A 34 -36.80 22.56 15.59
N GLY A 35 -35.96 22.03 16.46
CA GLY A 35 -36.40 21.74 17.83
C GLY A 35 -35.40 20.95 18.66
N LEU A 36 -34.25 21.53 19.02
CA LEU A 36 -33.52 21.13 20.22
C LEU A 36 -33.00 22.38 20.94
N ARG A 37 -33.62 22.69 22.08
CA ARG A 37 -33.11 23.68 23.02
C ARG A 37 -31.90 23.14 23.78
N PRO A 38 -30.86 23.93 24.08
CA PRO A 38 -29.73 23.49 24.89
C PRO A 38 -30.12 23.43 26.35
N GLY A 39 -30.07 22.23 26.91
CA GLY A 39 -30.14 22.02 28.36
C GLY A 39 -28.78 22.32 29.00
N SER A 40 -28.77 23.24 29.94
CA SER A 40 -27.62 23.57 30.77
C SER A 40 -27.27 22.40 31.70
N CYS A 41 -26.09 21.79 31.50
CA CYS A 41 -25.51 20.85 32.44
C CYS A 41 -24.38 21.54 33.18
N SER A 42 -24.62 21.85 34.47
CA SER A 42 -23.61 22.38 35.38
C SER A 42 -22.71 21.24 35.85
N VAL A 43 -21.45 21.25 35.45
CA VAL A 43 -20.40 20.38 36.00
C VAL A 43 -19.59 21.25 36.97
N SER A 44 -19.60 20.89 38.25
CA SER A 44 -18.76 21.48 39.29
C SER A 44 -17.30 21.03 39.06
N ALA A 45 -16.45 21.95 38.63
CA ALA A 45 -15.01 21.72 38.52
C ALA A 45 -14.32 22.31 39.73
N ALA A 46 -13.78 21.46 40.59
CA ALA A 46 -12.74 21.85 41.54
C ALA A 46 -11.39 21.69 40.84
N ALA A 47 -10.92 22.72 40.15
CA ALA A 47 -9.56 22.84 39.69
C ALA A 47 -8.96 24.12 40.24
N ARG A 48 -7.84 24.00 40.93
CA ARG A 48 -7.04 25.11 41.45
C ARG A 48 -6.62 26.03 40.31
N GLU A 49 -6.98 27.31 40.43
CA GLU A 49 -6.55 28.38 39.55
C GLU A 49 -5.04 28.61 39.74
N ALA A 50 -4.24 28.27 38.72
CA ALA A 50 -2.92 28.87 38.54
C ALA A 50 -3.14 30.29 38.01
N SER A 51 -2.61 31.30 38.69
CA SER A 51 -2.84 32.69 38.34
C SER A 51 -2.17 33.03 37.00
N PHE A 52 -2.84 33.90 36.24
CA PHE A 52 -2.39 34.40 34.96
C PHE A 52 -0.98 35.04 34.99
N SER A 53 -0.53 35.48 36.18
CA SER A 53 0.81 36.01 36.46
C SER A 53 1.91 34.94 36.39
N ASP A 54 1.60 33.66 36.76
CA ASP A 54 2.62 32.59 36.74
C ASP A 54 2.94 32.10 35.34
N VAL A 55 1.95 32.15 34.43
CA VAL A 55 2.11 31.79 33.03
C VAL A 55 2.89 32.88 32.27
N LEU A 56 2.67 34.16 32.59
CA LEU A 56 3.42 35.29 32.00
C LEU A 56 4.88 35.32 32.50
N GLY A 57 5.10 34.99 33.77
CA GLY A 57 6.43 34.93 34.37
C GLY A 57 7.30 33.87 33.73
N ALA A 58 6.77 32.68 33.46
CA ALA A 58 7.49 31.59 32.78
C ALA A 58 7.82 31.90 31.32
N GLN A 59 6.94 32.63 30.60
CA GLN A 59 7.20 33.06 29.24
C GLN A 59 8.23 34.20 29.11
N LEU A 60 8.31 35.09 30.13
CA LEU A 60 9.27 36.18 30.16
C LEU A 60 10.68 35.71 30.57
N VAL A 61 10.78 34.74 31.48
CA VAL A 61 12.08 34.12 31.84
C VAL A 61 12.66 33.31 30.72
N ALA A 62 11.84 32.59 29.93
CA ALA A 62 12.29 31.89 28.73
C ALA A 62 12.75 32.82 27.59
N ARG A 63 12.36 34.10 27.61
CA ARG A 63 12.84 35.13 26.66
C ARG A 63 14.08 35.89 27.13
N ALA A 64 14.38 35.87 28.42
CA ALA A 64 15.53 36.58 28.99
C ALA A 64 16.78 35.70 29.09
N SER A 65 16.70 34.40 29.08
CA SER A 65 17.83 33.49 28.85
C SER A 65 18.08 33.42 27.36
N GLY A 66 18.89 34.35 26.88
CA GLY A 66 19.36 34.40 25.50
C GLY A 66 20.31 33.22 25.18
N GLU A 67 19.79 32.02 25.21
CA GLU A 67 20.37 30.93 24.46
C GLU A 67 19.97 31.14 22.99
N ASN A 68 20.85 31.79 22.26
CA ASN A 68 20.97 31.65 20.82
C ASN A 68 21.18 30.14 20.58
N ALA A 69 20.08 29.35 20.57
CA ALA A 69 20.09 28.07 19.92
C ALA A 69 20.41 28.38 18.45
N VAL A 70 21.67 28.27 18.10
CA VAL A 70 22.14 28.28 16.71
C VAL A 70 21.31 27.16 16.06
N ARG A 71 20.27 27.58 15.35
CA ARG A 71 19.41 26.64 14.58
C ARG A 71 20.40 26.02 13.60
N ALA A 72 20.72 24.74 13.81
CA ALA A 72 21.55 24.00 12.89
C ALA A 72 21.07 24.31 11.47
N PRO A 73 21.95 24.63 10.52
CA PRO A 73 21.55 24.97 9.17
C PRO A 73 20.63 23.85 8.68
N ALA A 74 19.45 24.21 8.17
CA ALA A 74 18.50 23.24 7.65
C ALA A 74 19.23 22.41 6.59
N GLU A 75 19.40 21.12 6.87
CA GLU A 75 20.08 20.20 5.97
C GLU A 75 19.38 20.28 4.61
N ALA A 76 20.13 20.54 3.54
CA ALA A 76 19.55 20.68 2.20
C ALA A 76 18.84 19.38 1.81
N LYS A 77 17.61 19.50 1.33
CA LYS A 77 16.84 18.33 0.89
C LYS A 77 17.46 17.73 -0.36
N LEU A 78 17.41 16.40 -0.44
CA LEU A 78 17.88 15.67 -1.61
C LEU A 78 16.85 15.78 -2.75
N LYS A 79 17.32 16.18 -3.92
CA LYS A 79 16.51 16.38 -5.11
C LYS A 79 16.17 15.04 -5.78
N VAL A 80 14.89 14.79 -5.94
CA VAL A 80 14.36 13.52 -6.47
C VAL A 80 13.69 13.73 -7.81
N ALA A 81 14.03 12.86 -8.76
CA ALA A 81 13.30 12.66 -10.01
C ALA A 81 12.51 11.37 -9.97
N ILE A 82 11.28 11.40 -10.49
CA ILE A 82 10.47 10.20 -10.70
C ILE A 82 10.48 9.86 -12.19
N ASN A 83 11.12 8.77 -12.58
CA ASN A 83 11.11 8.28 -13.94
C ASN A 83 10.01 7.21 -14.11
N GLY A 84 8.93 7.56 -14.81
CA GLY A 84 7.74 6.74 -14.92
C GLY A 84 6.68 7.09 -13.86
N PHE A 85 5.71 7.90 -14.26
CA PHE A 85 4.64 8.36 -13.39
C PHE A 85 3.41 7.43 -13.44
N GLY A 86 3.67 6.11 -13.47
CA GLY A 86 2.69 5.04 -13.37
C GLY A 86 2.11 4.89 -11.95
N ARG A 87 1.62 3.69 -11.62
CA ARG A 87 1.06 3.41 -10.28
C ARG A 87 2.06 3.74 -9.17
N ILE A 88 3.27 3.18 -9.24
CA ILE A 88 4.28 3.34 -8.18
C ILE A 88 4.79 4.78 -8.09
N GLY A 89 5.10 5.43 -9.21
CA GLY A 89 5.55 6.83 -9.19
C GLY A 89 4.53 7.78 -8.59
N ARG A 90 3.23 7.60 -8.88
CA ARG A 90 2.17 8.41 -8.29
C ARG A 90 1.93 8.07 -6.81
N ASN A 91 1.96 6.80 -6.43
CA ASN A 91 1.88 6.40 -5.01
C ASN A 91 3.06 6.97 -4.22
N PHE A 92 4.28 6.91 -4.76
CA PHE A 92 5.46 7.52 -4.15
C PHE A 92 5.26 9.02 -3.88
N LEU A 93 4.78 9.78 -4.88
CA LEU A 93 4.54 11.20 -4.71
C LEU A 93 3.45 11.49 -3.67
N ARG A 94 2.35 10.75 -3.67
CA ARG A 94 1.28 10.89 -2.67
C ARG A 94 1.76 10.53 -1.26
N CYS A 95 2.55 9.46 -1.10
CA CYS A 95 3.17 9.08 0.17
C CYS A 95 4.15 10.14 0.66
N TRP A 96 4.99 10.68 -0.23
CA TRP A 96 5.97 11.72 0.08
C TRP A 96 5.30 13.02 0.51
N HIS A 97 4.25 13.45 -0.19
CA HIS A 97 3.56 14.72 0.04
C HIS A 97 3.03 14.84 1.48
N GLY A 98 2.53 13.78 2.07
CA GLY A 98 2.03 13.76 3.45
C GLY A 98 3.13 13.78 4.54
N ARG A 99 4.43 13.86 4.17
CA ARG A 99 5.57 13.69 5.10
C ARG A 99 6.42 14.97 5.18
N GLU A 100 6.00 15.91 6.04
CA GLU A 100 6.65 17.22 6.19
C GLU A 100 8.15 17.15 6.53
N ASN A 101 8.56 16.16 7.32
CA ASN A 101 9.95 15.94 7.75
C ASN A 101 10.75 15.04 6.80
N SER A 102 10.28 14.83 5.57
CA SER A 102 11.03 14.07 4.56
C SER A 102 12.29 14.81 4.18
N PRO A 103 13.46 14.14 4.13
CA PRO A 103 14.70 14.71 3.61
C PRO A 103 14.70 14.85 2.09
N LEU A 104 13.63 14.41 1.42
CA LEU A 104 13.50 14.39 -0.02
C LEU A 104 12.71 15.59 -0.52
N GLU A 105 13.03 16.03 -1.72
CA GLU A 105 12.27 17.02 -2.48
C GLU A 105 12.06 16.50 -3.91
N VAL A 106 10.81 16.20 -4.26
CA VAL A 106 10.45 15.82 -5.62
C VAL A 106 10.37 17.07 -6.46
N ILE A 107 11.25 17.21 -7.45
CA ILE A 107 11.35 18.41 -8.29
C ILE A 107 11.00 18.16 -9.76
N VAL A 108 11.07 16.91 -10.20
CA VAL A 108 10.78 16.56 -11.61
C VAL A 108 10.15 15.17 -11.75
N ILE A 109 9.28 15.07 -12.73
CA ILE A 109 8.61 13.83 -13.15
C ILE A 109 8.89 13.62 -14.64
N ASN A 110 9.28 12.42 -15.03
CA ASN A 110 9.30 12.02 -16.43
C ASN A 110 8.10 11.11 -16.72
N ASP A 111 7.19 11.59 -17.58
CA ASP A 111 6.00 10.83 -17.99
C ASP A 111 5.70 11.03 -19.49
N SER A 112 5.48 9.93 -20.20
CA SER A 112 5.20 9.99 -21.66
C SER A 112 3.87 10.65 -22.01
N GLY A 113 2.96 10.80 -21.05
CA GLY A 113 1.67 11.48 -21.21
C GLY A 113 1.71 12.98 -21.01
N GLY A 114 2.84 13.53 -20.54
CA GLY A 114 3.05 14.95 -20.28
C GLY A 114 2.21 15.52 -19.13
N VAL A 115 2.25 16.83 -18.97
CA VAL A 115 1.67 17.60 -17.86
C VAL A 115 0.20 17.29 -17.61
N ARG A 116 -0.61 17.25 -18.69
CA ARG A 116 -2.05 17.04 -18.57
C ARG A 116 -2.39 15.68 -17.96
N ASN A 117 -1.73 14.62 -18.42
CA ASN A 117 -1.93 13.27 -17.87
C ASN A 117 -1.37 13.15 -16.46
N ALA A 118 -0.17 13.68 -16.22
CA ALA A 118 0.46 13.66 -14.91
C ALA A 118 -0.43 14.33 -13.85
N SER A 119 -0.91 15.55 -14.13
CA SER A 119 -1.83 16.29 -13.24
C SER A 119 -3.14 15.55 -13.01
N HIS A 120 -3.80 15.09 -14.07
CA HIS A 120 -5.11 14.43 -13.98
C HIS A 120 -5.02 13.12 -13.19
N LEU A 121 -4.06 12.25 -13.52
CA LEU A 121 -3.93 10.94 -12.87
C LEU A 121 -3.33 11.04 -11.46
N LEU A 122 -2.61 12.11 -11.13
CA LEU A 122 -2.24 12.39 -9.74
C LEU A 122 -3.45 12.80 -8.91
N LYS A 123 -4.31 13.66 -9.47
CA LYS A 123 -5.49 14.17 -8.77
C LYS A 123 -6.56 13.10 -8.58
N TYR A 124 -6.86 12.34 -9.62
CA TYR A 124 -7.94 11.35 -9.62
C TYR A 124 -7.38 9.94 -9.74
N ASP A 125 -7.73 9.09 -8.81
CA ASP A 125 -7.29 7.71 -8.76
C ASP A 125 -8.45 6.80 -8.39
N SER A 126 -8.67 5.75 -9.18
CA SER A 126 -9.79 4.83 -8.97
C SER A 126 -9.68 4.02 -7.68
N MET A 127 -8.45 3.80 -7.18
CA MET A 127 -8.19 3.01 -5.98
C MET A 127 -8.02 3.88 -4.73
N LEU A 128 -7.31 5.00 -4.87
CA LEU A 128 -6.98 5.89 -3.75
C LEU A 128 -7.96 7.03 -3.59
N GLY A 129 -8.86 7.20 -4.58
CA GLY A 129 -9.77 8.35 -4.63
C GLY A 129 -9.06 9.65 -5.01
N THR A 130 -9.81 10.75 -4.92
CA THR A 130 -9.27 12.08 -5.23
C THR A 130 -8.18 12.47 -4.24
N PHE A 131 -7.03 12.88 -4.76
CA PHE A 131 -5.93 13.40 -3.93
C PHE A 131 -6.37 14.70 -3.25
N LYS A 132 -6.15 14.80 -1.96
CA LYS A 132 -6.60 15.97 -1.17
C LYS A 132 -5.77 17.22 -1.40
N ALA A 133 -4.56 17.08 -1.99
CA ALA A 133 -3.73 18.21 -2.35
C ALA A 133 -4.33 19.03 -3.50
N ASP A 134 -4.05 20.32 -3.53
CA ASP A 134 -4.41 21.20 -4.64
C ASP A 134 -3.46 20.99 -5.82
N VAL A 135 -3.89 20.18 -6.79
CA VAL A 135 -3.11 19.85 -7.98
C VAL A 135 -3.57 20.73 -9.15
N LYS A 136 -2.65 21.54 -9.67
CA LYS A 136 -2.88 22.49 -10.78
C LYS A 136 -1.84 22.33 -11.88
N ILE A 137 -2.23 22.60 -13.11
CA ILE A 137 -1.31 22.82 -14.22
C ILE A 137 -0.90 24.29 -14.17
N VAL A 138 0.40 24.56 -14.12
CA VAL A 138 0.96 25.92 -14.13
C VAL A 138 1.20 26.35 -15.57
N ASP A 139 1.87 25.50 -16.34
CA ASP A 139 2.19 25.69 -17.75
C ASP A 139 2.31 24.32 -18.47
N ASN A 140 2.89 24.31 -19.67
CA ASN A 140 3.03 23.09 -20.49
C ASN A 140 4.07 22.09 -19.96
N GLU A 141 4.88 22.46 -18.98
CA GLU A 141 5.98 21.66 -18.43
C GLU A 141 5.97 21.59 -16.90
N THR A 142 4.93 22.16 -16.23
CA THR A 142 4.93 22.29 -14.77
C THR A 142 3.57 22.00 -14.19
N ILE A 143 3.54 21.18 -13.14
CA ILE A 143 2.39 21.04 -12.24
C ILE A 143 2.73 21.65 -10.88
N SER A 144 1.72 22.15 -10.18
CA SER A 144 1.82 22.58 -8.79
C SER A 144 1.02 21.65 -7.90
N VAL A 145 1.61 21.25 -6.77
CA VAL A 145 0.99 20.43 -5.73
C VAL A 145 1.08 21.20 -4.40
N ASP A 146 -0.03 21.74 -3.93
CA ASP A 146 -0.09 22.65 -2.76
C ASP A 146 0.93 23.79 -2.85
N GLY A 147 1.02 24.42 -4.04
CA GLY A 147 1.92 25.54 -4.30
C GLY A 147 3.39 25.15 -4.58
N LYS A 148 3.75 23.88 -4.49
CA LYS A 148 5.09 23.39 -4.86
C LYS A 148 5.10 23.02 -6.33
N ASN A 149 5.96 23.66 -7.11
CA ASN A 149 6.13 23.38 -8.52
C ASN A 149 6.96 22.11 -8.73
N ILE A 150 6.50 21.26 -9.63
CA ILE A 150 7.18 20.03 -10.06
C ILE A 150 7.23 20.06 -11.59
N GLN A 151 8.44 20.00 -12.14
CA GLN A 151 8.61 19.96 -13.59
C GLN A 151 8.14 18.61 -14.16
N VAL A 152 7.57 18.61 -15.34
CA VAL A 152 7.15 17.40 -16.06
C VAL A 152 7.84 17.37 -17.39
N VAL A 153 8.76 16.42 -17.56
CA VAL A 153 9.45 16.15 -18.81
C VAL A 153 8.88 14.90 -19.47
N SER A 154 9.06 14.77 -20.78
CA SER A 154 8.53 13.63 -21.54
C SER A 154 9.58 13.10 -22.50
N ASN A 155 10.43 12.18 -22.01
CA ASN A 155 11.42 11.52 -22.83
C ASN A 155 11.56 10.04 -22.46
N ARG A 156 11.58 9.17 -23.47
CA ARG A 156 11.74 7.71 -23.27
C ARG A 156 13.19 7.27 -23.15
N ASP A 157 14.13 8.10 -23.60
CA ASP A 157 15.55 7.82 -23.50
C ASP A 157 16.14 8.49 -22.24
N PRO A 158 16.58 7.73 -21.22
CA PRO A 158 17.10 8.29 -19.99
C PRO A 158 18.34 9.19 -20.18
N LEU A 159 19.12 8.97 -21.25
CA LEU A 159 20.31 9.79 -21.55
C LEU A 159 19.97 11.24 -21.92
N LYS A 160 18.71 11.49 -22.32
CA LYS A 160 18.23 12.81 -22.74
C LYS A 160 17.45 13.52 -21.62
N LEU A 161 17.44 12.97 -20.42
CA LEU A 161 16.76 13.56 -19.29
C LEU A 161 17.67 14.57 -18.57
N PRO A 162 17.15 15.69 -18.08
CA PRO A 162 17.95 16.82 -17.60
C PRO A 162 18.47 16.64 -16.16
N TRP A 163 18.94 15.44 -15.81
CA TRP A 163 19.33 15.13 -14.43
C TRP A 163 20.52 15.95 -13.95
N ALA A 164 21.53 16.14 -14.79
CA ALA A 164 22.70 16.96 -14.47
C ALA A 164 22.32 18.44 -14.30
N GLU A 165 21.50 18.97 -15.22
CA GLU A 165 21.05 20.37 -15.19
C GLU A 165 20.25 20.69 -13.94
N LEU A 166 19.32 19.79 -13.55
CA LEU A 166 18.49 19.93 -12.37
C LEU A 166 19.20 19.58 -11.06
N GLY A 167 20.41 18.99 -11.15
CA GLY A 167 21.19 18.54 -10.00
C GLY A 167 20.51 17.42 -9.22
N ILE A 168 19.97 16.40 -9.94
CA ILE A 168 19.24 15.30 -9.34
C ILE A 168 20.16 14.41 -8.50
N ASP A 169 19.83 14.28 -7.22
CA ASP A 169 20.51 13.36 -6.33
C ASP A 169 20.05 11.93 -6.56
N ILE A 170 18.75 11.74 -6.78
CA ILE A 170 18.14 10.42 -6.80
C ILE A 170 17.06 10.29 -7.87
N VAL A 171 17.12 9.21 -8.64
CA VAL A 171 16.07 8.80 -9.55
C VAL A 171 15.30 7.63 -8.95
N ILE A 172 13.98 7.78 -8.80
CA ILE A 172 13.05 6.68 -8.56
C ILE A 172 12.66 6.10 -9.92
N GLU A 173 13.24 4.95 -10.27
CA GLU A 173 12.99 4.26 -11.54
C GLU A 173 11.70 3.43 -11.44
N GLY A 174 10.61 3.99 -11.91
CA GLY A 174 9.25 3.45 -11.80
C GLY A 174 8.65 2.96 -13.12
N THR A 175 9.44 2.88 -14.22
CA THR A 175 8.92 2.43 -15.52
C THR A 175 8.83 0.91 -15.63
N GLY A 176 9.64 0.17 -14.86
CA GLY A 176 9.81 -1.27 -14.99
C GLY A 176 10.56 -1.70 -16.24
N VAL A 177 11.15 -0.76 -16.99
CA VAL A 177 11.93 -1.00 -18.23
C VAL A 177 13.43 -1.09 -17.93
N PHE A 178 13.95 -0.15 -17.14
CA PHE A 178 15.38 -0.01 -16.84
C PHE A 178 15.70 -0.69 -15.51
N VAL A 179 15.60 -2.02 -15.50
CA VAL A 179 15.73 -2.85 -14.27
C VAL A 179 17.05 -3.60 -14.17
N ASP A 180 17.99 -3.33 -15.07
CA ASP A 180 19.33 -3.90 -15.09
C ASP A 180 20.41 -2.82 -15.01
N GLY A 181 21.67 -3.20 -14.77
CA GLY A 181 22.79 -2.27 -14.61
C GLY A 181 22.96 -1.34 -15.81
N PRO A 182 23.03 -1.84 -17.06
CA PRO A 182 23.14 -0.99 -18.24
C PRO A 182 21.95 -0.04 -18.43
N GLY A 183 20.74 -0.50 -18.15
CA GLY A 183 19.51 0.29 -18.28
C GLY A 183 19.43 1.40 -17.24
N ALA A 184 19.52 1.07 -15.96
CA ALA A 184 19.49 2.01 -14.87
C ALA A 184 20.70 2.94 -14.85
N GLY A 185 21.87 2.45 -15.29
CA GLY A 185 23.10 3.22 -15.41
C GLY A 185 23.01 4.42 -16.36
N LYS A 186 22.07 4.42 -17.31
CA LYS A 186 21.80 5.57 -18.17
C LYS A 186 21.37 6.82 -17.37
N HIS A 187 20.68 6.63 -16.25
CA HIS A 187 20.33 7.76 -15.39
C HIS A 187 21.55 8.38 -14.71
N LEU A 188 22.54 7.55 -14.33
CA LEU A 188 23.81 8.04 -13.80
C LEU A 188 24.58 8.81 -14.88
N GLN A 189 24.60 8.30 -16.13
CA GLN A 189 25.22 8.98 -17.27
C GLN A 189 24.52 10.32 -17.58
N ALA A 190 23.22 10.41 -17.35
CA ALA A 190 22.47 11.66 -17.48
C ALA A 190 22.69 12.63 -16.31
N GLY A 191 23.47 12.25 -15.27
CA GLY A 191 23.92 13.11 -14.20
C GLY A 191 23.22 12.90 -12.86
N ALA A 192 22.37 11.89 -12.70
CA ALA A 192 21.86 11.51 -11.38
C ALA A 192 22.98 10.87 -10.55
N LYS A 193 22.94 11.07 -9.21
CA LYS A 193 23.93 10.46 -8.31
C LYS A 193 23.55 9.03 -7.92
N LYS A 194 22.27 8.74 -7.78
CA LYS A 194 21.74 7.42 -7.42
C LYS A 194 20.47 7.06 -8.18
N VAL A 195 20.24 5.74 -8.31
CA VAL A 195 19.03 5.19 -8.91
C VAL A 195 18.45 4.13 -7.98
N ILE A 196 17.16 4.24 -7.66
CA ILE A 196 16.40 3.19 -6.98
C ILE A 196 15.45 2.56 -7.96
N ILE A 197 15.69 1.30 -8.27
CA ILE A 197 14.82 0.50 -9.12
C ILE A 197 13.63 0.03 -8.28
N THR A 198 12.40 0.37 -8.70
CA THR A 198 11.16 -0.03 -8.02
C THR A 198 10.61 -1.35 -8.57
N ALA A 199 11.48 -2.31 -8.76
CA ALA A 199 11.20 -3.65 -9.22
C ALA A 199 12.37 -4.58 -8.85
N PRO A 200 12.22 -5.92 -8.89
CA PRO A 200 13.34 -6.82 -8.78
C PRO A 200 14.36 -6.53 -9.89
N ALA A 201 15.61 -6.28 -9.51
CA ALA A 201 16.68 -6.05 -10.46
C ALA A 201 17.00 -7.31 -11.28
N LYS A 202 17.46 -7.10 -12.50
CA LYS A 202 18.04 -8.14 -13.35
C LYS A 202 19.55 -8.00 -13.35
N GLY A 203 20.22 -9.07 -12.95
CA GLY A 203 21.67 -9.09 -12.75
C GLY A 203 22.01 -9.28 -11.26
N ALA A 204 23.19 -9.87 -11.01
CA ALA A 204 23.67 -10.14 -9.65
C ALA A 204 24.47 -8.97 -9.07
N ASP A 205 24.75 -7.98 -9.88
CA ASP A 205 25.57 -6.80 -9.61
C ASP A 205 24.81 -5.66 -8.93
N ILE A 206 23.48 -5.74 -8.89
CA ILE A 206 22.64 -4.72 -8.26
C ILE A 206 22.19 -5.21 -6.89
N PRO A 207 22.65 -4.59 -5.79
CA PRO A 207 22.22 -4.97 -4.46
C PRO A 207 20.72 -4.72 -4.26
N THR A 208 20.09 -5.66 -3.59
CA THR A 208 18.65 -5.62 -3.28
C THR A 208 18.47 -5.47 -1.79
N TYR A 209 17.62 -4.53 -1.39
CA TYR A 209 17.36 -4.26 0.01
C TYR A 209 15.87 -4.29 0.32
N VAL A 210 15.55 -4.72 1.53
CA VAL A 210 14.21 -4.67 2.14
C VAL A 210 14.34 -4.09 3.53
N VAL A 211 13.62 -3.02 3.79
CA VAL A 211 13.65 -2.33 5.08
C VAL A 211 13.09 -3.24 6.18
N GLY A 212 13.78 -3.30 7.32
CA GLY A 212 13.52 -4.21 8.43
C GLY A 212 14.20 -5.58 8.27
N VAL A 213 14.88 -5.82 7.15
CA VAL A 213 15.53 -7.10 6.86
C VAL A 213 17.04 -6.97 6.72
N ASN A 214 17.50 -6.21 5.75
CA ASN A 214 18.92 -6.06 5.43
C ASN A 214 19.32 -4.62 5.06
N GLU A 215 18.55 -3.62 5.43
CA GLU A 215 18.91 -2.20 5.22
C GLU A 215 20.20 -1.77 5.93
N GLY A 216 20.59 -2.53 6.97
CA GLY A 216 21.86 -2.32 7.67
C GLY A 216 23.10 -2.57 6.80
N ASP A 217 22.94 -3.35 5.73
CA ASP A 217 24.02 -3.67 4.79
C ASP A 217 24.18 -2.60 3.71
N TYR A 218 23.31 -1.58 3.69
CA TYR A 218 23.38 -0.51 2.72
C TYR A 218 24.55 0.41 2.97
N ASP A 219 25.42 0.49 1.96
CA ASP A 219 26.53 1.44 1.92
C ASP A 219 26.28 2.47 0.82
N HIS A 220 26.20 3.75 1.22
CA HIS A 220 25.94 4.86 0.33
C HIS A 220 27.02 5.04 -0.72
N ASP A 221 28.27 4.78 -0.38
CA ASP A 221 29.42 5.04 -1.23
C ASP A 221 29.73 3.90 -2.20
N VAL A 222 29.18 2.70 -1.91
CA VAL A 222 29.45 1.48 -2.71
C VAL A 222 28.43 1.29 -3.83
N ALA A 223 27.13 1.56 -3.59
CA ALA A 223 26.08 1.24 -4.54
C ALA A 223 25.34 2.49 -5.05
N ASN A 224 25.58 2.84 -6.31
CA ASN A 224 24.85 3.93 -6.99
C ASN A 224 23.54 3.48 -7.62
N ILE A 225 23.35 2.18 -7.85
CA ILE A 225 22.12 1.59 -8.33
C ILE A 225 21.70 0.53 -7.33
N VAL A 226 20.48 0.61 -6.81
CA VAL A 226 19.92 -0.34 -5.84
C VAL A 226 18.51 -0.75 -6.24
N SER A 227 18.08 -1.92 -5.79
CA SER A 227 16.71 -2.42 -5.98
C SER A 227 15.96 -2.47 -4.66
N ASN A 228 14.72 -1.98 -4.63
CA ASN A 228 13.79 -2.14 -3.51
C ASN A 228 13.03 -3.48 -3.58
N ALA A 229 13.56 -4.49 -4.27
CA ALA A 229 12.91 -5.79 -4.47
C ALA A 229 11.51 -5.69 -5.12
N SER A 230 10.62 -6.66 -4.82
CA SER A 230 9.20 -6.62 -5.21
C SER A 230 8.31 -6.32 -4.01
N CYS A 231 7.08 -5.89 -4.27
CA CYS A 231 6.08 -5.70 -3.21
C CYS A 231 5.83 -7.00 -2.41
N THR A 232 5.78 -8.14 -3.08
CA THR A 232 5.64 -9.45 -2.44
C THR A 232 6.87 -9.80 -1.59
N THR A 233 8.09 -9.46 -2.06
CA THR A 233 9.31 -9.68 -1.26
C THR A 233 9.33 -8.78 -0.03
N ASN A 234 8.88 -7.54 -0.16
CA ASN A 234 8.76 -6.60 0.96
C ASN A 234 7.75 -7.08 2.01
N CYS A 235 6.68 -7.76 1.59
CA CYS A 235 5.76 -8.41 2.51
C CYS A 235 6.39 -9.64 3.17
N LEU A 236 6.93 -10.58 2.36
CA LEU A 236 7.37 -11.90 2.81
C LEU A 236 8.63 -11.85 3.67
N ALA A 237 9.63 -11.05 3.31
CA ALA A 237 10.94 -11.11 3.94
C ALA A 237 10.94 -10.70 5.44
N PRO A 238 10.22 -9.64 5.90
CA PRO A 238 10.20 -9.29 7.31
C PRO A 238 9.65 -10.39 8.20
N PHE A 239 8.53 -11.02 7.85
CA PHE A 239 7.98 -12.06 8.70
C PHE A 239 8.68 -13.41 8.53
N ALA A 240 9.25 -13.70 7.35
CA ALA A 240 10.12 -14.87 7.17
C ALA A 240 11.39 -14.77 8.02
N LYS A 241 11.95 -13.55 8.19
CA LYS A 241 13.08 -13.29 9.09
C LYS A 241 12.74 -13.69 10.53
N ILE A 242 11.59 -13.22 11.05
CA ILE A 242 11.15 -13.55 12.40
C ILE A 242 10.92 -15.06 12.57
N LEU A 243 10.30 -15.71 11.60
CA LEU A 243 10.08 -17.16 11.63
C LEU A 243 11.40 -17.94 11.64
N ASP A 244 12.39 -17.49 10.86
CA ASP A 244 13.70 -18.13 10.82
C ASP A 244 14.51 -17.91 12.11
N GLU A 245 14.48 -16.69 12.65
CA GLU A 245 15.21 -16.33 13.89
C GLU A 245 14.62 -17.00 15.13
N GLU A 246 13.28 -17.06 15.25
CA GLU A 246 12.61 -17.60 16.45
C GLU A 246 12.40 -19.13 16.39
N PHE A 247 12.15 -19.70 15.21
CA PHE A 247 11.75 -21.10 15.05
C PHE A 247 12.65 -21.92 14.10
N GLY A 248 13.44 -21.26 13.26
CA GLY A 248 14.27 -21.87 12.22
C GLY A 248 13.44 -22.43 11.05
N ILE A 249 13.71 -21.98 9.83
CA ILE A 249 13.02 -22.48 8.64
C ILE A 249 13.82 -23.64 8.02
N VAL A 250 13.21 -24.81 7.92
CA VAL A 250 13.76 -25.96 7.20
C VAL A 250 13.48 -25.85 5.71
N LYS A 251 12.22 -25.72 5.34
CA LYS A 251 11.73 -25.56 3.96
C LYS A 251 10.32 -24.98 3.98
N GLY A 252 9.88 -24.44 2.85
CA GLY A 252 8.54 -23.93 2.74
C GLY A 252 8.11 -23.58 1.33
N THR A 253 6.82 -23.35 1.19
CA THR A 253 6.20 -22.87 -0.04
C THR A 253 5.30 -21.68 0.24
N MET A 254 5.31 -20.71 -0.66
CA MET A 254 4.41 -19.56 -0.58
C MET A 254 3.52 -19.47 -1.81
N THR A 255 2.30 -19.04 -1.61
CA THR A 255 1.41 -18.59 -2.67
C THR A 255 1.00 -17.17 -2.39
N THR A 256 1.25 -16.26 -3.32
CA THR A 256 0.64 -14.94 -3.22
C THR A 256 -0.62 -14.89 -4.06
N THR A 257 -1.76 -14.63 -3.42
CA THR A 257 -3.00 -14.22 -4.12
C THR A 257 -2.89 -12.72 -4.33
N HIS A 258 -2.55 -12.35 -5.57
CA HIS A 258 -2.09 -11.02 -5.91
C HIS A 258 -3.13 -10.28 -6.75
N SER A 259 -3.37 -9.02 -6.45
CA SER A 259 -4.18 -8.15 -7.31
C SER A 259 -3.61 -8.09 -8.73
N TYR A 260 -4.48 -7.83 -9.72
CA TYR A 260 -3.99 -7.63 -11.08
C TYR A 260 -3.16 -6.34 -11.18
N THR A 261 -2.24 -6.32 -12.14
CA THR A 261 -1.35 -5.17 -12.36
C THR A 261 -1.32 -4.79 -13.83
N GLY A 262 -0.80 -3.61 -14.16
CA GLY A 262 -0.81 -3.06 -15.51
C GLY A 262 -0.01 -3.87 -16.56
N ASP A 263 0.73 -4.90 -16.15
CA ASP A 263 1.39 -5.83 -17.05
C ASP A 263 0.45 -6.92 -17.62
N GLN A 264 -0.72 -7.10 -17.04
CA GLN A 264 -1.77 -8.01 -17.54
C GLN A 264 -2.61 -7.33 -18.63
N ARG A 265 -3.26 -8.14 -19.46
CA ARG A 265 -4.16 -7.62 -20.48
C ARG A 265 -5.55 -7.35 -19.91
N LEU A 266 -6.14 -6.21 -20.28
CA LEU A 266 -7.52 -5.90 -19.94
C LEU A 266 -8.50 -6.84 -20.61
N LEU A 267 -8.30 -7.06 -21.93
CA LEU A 267 -8.98 -8.07 -22.76
C LEU A 267 -7.93 -9.02 -23.33
N ASP A 268 -8.38 -10.19 -23.81
CA ASP A 268 -7.47 -11.17 -24.43
C ASP A 268 -6.66 -10.53 -25.58
N ALA A 269 -5.34 -10.48 -25.42
CA ALA A 269 -4.43 -9.87 -26.39
C ALA A 269 -3.02 -10.44 -26.25
N SER A 270 -2.20 -10.26 -27.29
CA SER A 270 -0.83 -10.78 -27.34
C SER A 270 0.00 -10.35 -26.12
N HIS A 271 0.63 -11.32 -25.48
CA HIS A 271 1.55 -11.14 -24.38
C HIS A 271 2.60 -12.26 -24.41
N ARG A 272 3.86 -11.98 -23.96
CA ARG A 272 4.94 -12.98 -23.89
C ARG A 272 4.63 -14.16 -22.96
N ASP A 273 3.88 -13.92 -21.89
CA ASP A 273 3.32 -14.92 -21.00
C ASP A 273 1.87 -15.15 -21.42
N LEU A 274 1.57 -16.37 -21.91
CA LEU A 274 0.25 -16.70 -22.46
C LEU A 274 -0.87 -16.68 -21.41
N ARG A 275 -0.57 -16.87 -20.13
CA ARG A 275 -1.55 -16.74 -19.05
C ARG A 275 -1.89 -15.29 -18.80
N ARG A 276 -0.92 -14.37 -18.87
CA ARG A 276 -1.15 -12.93 -18.74
C ARG A 276 -1.74 -12.29 -20.01
N ALA A 277 -1.82 -13.07 -21.11
CA ALA A 277 -2.51 -12.67 -22.33
C ALA A 277 -4.04 -12.61 -22.17
N ARG A 278 -4.57 -13.23 -21.11
CA ARG A 278 -6.00 -13.31 -20.84
C ARG A 278 -6.49 -12.13 -20.01
N ALA A 279 -7.79 -11.86 -20.11
CA ALA A 279 -8.45 -10.75 -19.44
C ALA A 279 -8.28 -10.81 -17.90
N ALA A 280 -7.65 -9.79 -17.33
CA ALA A 280 -7.26 -9.76 -15.92
C ALA A 280 -8.45 -9.79 -14.96
N ALA A 281 -9.52 -9.06 -15.26
CA ALA A 281 -10.67 -8.89 -14.38
C ALA A 281 -11.66 -10.06 -14.41
N LEU A 282 -11.42 -11.08 -15.25
CA LEU A 282 -12.33 -12.24 -15.44
C LEU A 282 -11.70 -13.57 -15.02
N ASN A 283 -10.40 -13.59 -14.69
CA ASN A 283 -9.66 -14.84 -14.54
C ASN A 283 -8.80 -14.86 -13.27
N ILE A 284 -8.68 -16.04 -12.67
CA ILE A 284 -7.55 -16.37 -11.81
C ILE A 284 -6.38 -16.76 -12.74
N VAL A 285 -5.30 -16.00 -12.70
CA VAL A 285 -4.14 -16.19 -13.58
C VAL A 285 -2.95 -16.70 -12.78
N PRO A 286 -2.64 -18.02 -12.80
CA PRO A 286 -1.43 -18.54 -12.20
C PRO A 286 -0.20 -18.03 -12.97
N THR A 287 0.79 -17.54 -12.26
CA THR A 287 2.02 -17.02 -12.84
C THR A 287 3.21 -17.31 -11.94
N SER A 288 4.39 -17.44 -12.53
CA SER A 288 5.61 -17.52 -11.74
C SER A 288 5.84 -16.23 -10.99
N THR A 289 6.41 -16.33 -9.80
CA THR A 289 6.90 -15.19 -9.04
C THR A 289 8.37 -15.42 -8.66
N GLY A 290 9.16 -14.37 -8.80
CA GLY A 290 10.53 -14.37 -8.29
C GLY A 290 10.62 -14.05 -6.80
N ALA A 291 9.52 -13.71 -6.14
CA ALA A 291 9.52 -13.17 -4.78
C ALA A 291 10.12 -14.14 -3.75
N ALA A 292 9.74 -15.43 -3.77
CA ALA A 292 10.30 -16.42 -2.85
C ALA A 292 11.81 -16.64 -3.08
N LYS A 293 12.26 -16.60 -4.35
CA LYS A 293 13.68 -16.64 -4.67
C LYS A 293 14.40 -15.36 -4.27
N ALA A 294 13.74 -14.20 -4.44
CA ALA A 294 14.30 -12.90 -4.08
C ALA A 294 14.49 -12.74 -2.56
N VAL A 295 13.73 -13.46 -1.73
CA VAL A 295 13.98 -13.50 -0.28
C VAL A 295 15.41 -13.97 0.02
N SER A 296 15.97 -14.90 -0.75
CA SER A 296 17.36 -15.33 -0.56
C SER A 296 18.43 -14.29 -0.91
N LEU A 297 18.05 -13.18 -1.57
CA LEU A 297 18.97 -12.06 -1.80
C LEU A 297 19.10 -11.18 -0.56
N VAL A 298 18.08 -11.14 0.28
CA VAL A 298 18.02 -10.31 1.50
C VAL A 298 18.15 -11.15 2.79
N LEU A 299 17.89 -12.45 2.71
CA LEU A 299 18.07 -13.45 3.76
C LEU A 299 18.84 -14.66 3.18
N PRO A 300 20.18 -14.58 3.05
CA PRO A 300 20.97 -15.61 2.36
C PRO A 300 20.85 -17.00 2.96
N GLN A 301 20.59 -17.11 4.27
CA GLN A 301 20.40 -18.38 4.98
C GLN A 301 19.14 -19.14 4.52
N LEU A 302 18.20 -18.47 3.86
CA LEU A 302 16.99 -19.07 3.29
C LEU A 302 17.17 -19.52 1.83
N LYS A 303 18.39 -19.45 1.29
CA LYS A 303 18.68 -19.87 -0.09
C LYS A 303 18.31 -21.34 -0.30
N GLY A 304 17.42 -21.59 -1.27
CA GLY A 304 16.95 -22.93 -1.62
C GLY A 304 15.87 -23.51 -0.69
N LYS A 305 15.55 -22.85 0.43
CA LYS A 305 14.53 -23.33 1.37
C LYS A 305 13.10 -22.92 0.98
N LEU A 306 12.93 -21.80 0.28
CA LEU A 306 11.62 -21.25 -0.10
C LEU A 306 11.40 -21.26 -1.61
N ASN A 307 10.19 -21.63 -2.03
CA ASN A 307 9.72 -21.50 -3.41
C ASN A 307 8.25 -21.07 -3.41
N GLY A 308 7.69 -20.72 -4.58
CA GLY A 308 6.28 -20.33 -4.62
C GLY A 308 5.79 -19.87 -5.99
N ILE A 309 4.50 -19.58 -6.03
CA ILE A 309 3.78 -19.09 -7.19
C ILE A 309 2.96 -17.83 -6.84
N ALA A 310 2.46 -17.16 -7.86
CA ALA A 310 1.45 -16.12 -7.71
C ALA A 310 0.16 -16.51 -8.44
N LEU A 311 -0.97 -16.23 -7.80
CA LEU A 311 -2.30 -16.29 -8.40
C LEU A 311 -2.79 -14.86 -8.56
N ARG A 312 -2.85 -14.35 -9.78
CA ARG A 312 -3.45 -13.04 -10.06
C ARG A 312 -4.98 -13.18 -10.05
N VAL A 313 -5.65 -12.33 -9.29
CA VAL A 313 -7.11 -12.40 -9.07
C VAL A 313 -7.78 -11.08 -9.51
N PRO A 314 -9.11 -11.09 -9.77
CA PRO A 314 -9.89 -9.91 -10.12
C PRO A 314 -10.06 -8.88 -8.98
N THR A 315 -8.98 -8.52 -8.32
CA THR A 315 -8.91 -7.51 -7.26
C THR A 315 -7.91 -6.45 -7.69
N PRO A 316 -8.26 -5.15 -7.64
CA PRO A 316 -7.44 -4.10 -8.23
C PRO A 316 -6.25 -3.65 -7.38
N ASN A 317 -6.30 -3.84 -6.07
CA ASN A 317 -5.21 -3.52 -5.12
C ASN A 317 -5.35 -4.34 -3.85
N VAL A 318 -4.30 -4.43 -3.09
CA VAL A 318 -4.07 -5.27 -1.92
C VAL A 318 -3.98 -6.75 -2.28
N SER A 319 -2.96 -7.37 -1.80
CA SER A 319 -2.60 -8.76 -2.05
C SER A 319 -2.35 -9.48 -0.72
N VAL A 320 -2.33 -10.80 -0.75
CA VAL A 320 -2.07 -11.62 0.42
C VAL A 320 -1.03 -12.69 0.10
N VAL A 321 -0.11 -12.92 1.04
CA VAL A 321 0.85 -14.04 1.02
C VAL A 321 0.33 -15.12 1.94
N ASP A 322 0.27 -16.34 1.45
CA ASP A 322 0.06 -17.57 2.20
C ASP A 322 1.39 -18.33 2.21
N LEU A 323 2.05 -18.40 3.37
CA LEU A 323 3.32 -19.08 3.58
C LEU A 323 3.09 -20.31 4.44
N VAL A 324 3.55 -21.48 3.96
CA VAL A 324 3.61 -22.71 4.73
C VAL A 324 5.07 -23.14 4.83
N ILE A 325 5.54 -23.38 6.04
CA ILE A 325 6.92 -23.81 6.35
C ILE A 325 6.94 -25.00 7.29
N ASN A 326 8.03 -25.77 7.23
CA ASN A 326 8.43 -26.62 8.34
C ASN A 326 9.51 -25.89 9.15
N THR A 327 9.41 -25.96 10.47
CA THR A 327 10.34 -25.34 11.41
C THR A 327 11.32 -26.37 12.00
N VAL A 328 12.48 -25.88 12.44
CA VAL A 328 13.44 -26.69 13.19
C VAL A 328 12.93 -26.96 14.62
N LYS A 329 12.34 -25.91 15.22
CA LYS A 329 11.75 -25.99 16.55
C LYS A 329 10.40 -26.69 16.46
N THR A 330 10.18 -27.67 17.33
CA THR A 330 8.94 -28.46 17.40
C THR A 330 8.10 -28.10 18.63
N GLY A 331 6.85 -28.52 18.66
CA GLY A 331 5.95 -28.30 19.80
C GLY A 331 5.54 -26.82 19.97
N ILE A 332 5.60 -26.03 18.91
CA ILE A 332 5.16 -24.62 18.90
C ILE A 332 3.66 -24.54 18.68
N THR A 333 3.05 -23.46 19.15
CA THR A 333 1.63 -23.18 18.97
C THR A 333 1.40 -21.97 18.05
N ALA A 334 0.19 -21.79 17.55
CA ALA A 334 -0.18 -20.58 16.79
C ALA A 334 -0.03 -19.30 17.63
N ASP A 335 -0.28 -19.40 18.94
CA ASP A 335 -0.11 -18.29 19.87
C ASP A 335 1.36 -17.90 20.04
N ASP A 336 2.29 -18.87 20.06
CA ASP A 336 3.74 -18.61 20.12
C ASP A 336 4.19 -17.86 18.86
N VAL A 337 3.70 -18.27 17.69
CA VAL A 337 4.00 -17.63 16.39
C VAL A 337 3.46 -16.19 16.37
N ASN A 338 2.20 -15.99 16.77
CA ASN A 338 1.59 -14.68 16.82
C ASN A 338 2.26 -13.78 17.87
N ALA A 339 2.69 -14.33 19.02
CA ALA A 339 3.43 -13.59 20.04
C ALA A 339 4.79 -13.10 19.51
N ALA A 340 5.51 -13.92 18.73
CA ALA A 340 6.76 -13.53 18.10
C ALA A 340 6.55 -12.35 17.13
N PHE A 341 5.49 -12.38 16.32
CA PHE A 341 5.15 -11.27 15.44
C PHE A 341 4.77 -9.99 16.18
N ARG A 342 3.96 -10.07 17.26
CA ARG A 342 3.62 -8.90 18.08
C ARG A 342 4.87 -8.29 18.73
N LYS A 343 5.76 -9.11 19.29
CA LYS A 343 7.04 -8.66 19.83
C LYS A 343 7.87 -7.91 18.79
N ALA A 344 7.90 -8.41 17.54
CA ALA A 344 8.63 -7.77 16.46
C ALA A 344 7.95 -6.45 16.01
N ALA A 345 6.62 -6.42 15.92
CA ALA A 345 5.82 -5.24 15.55
C ALA A 345 5.95 -4.10 16.57
N ASP A 346 6.00 -4.42 17.87
CA ASP A 346 6.23 -3.44 18.93
C ASP A 346 7.70 -3.02 19.07
N GLY A 347 8.61 -3.82 18.53
CA GLY A 347 10.06 -3.68 18.65
C GLY A 347 10.74 -3.32 17.32
N PRO A 348 11.64 -4.22 16.81
CA PRO A 348 12.52 -3.92 15.69
C PRO A 348 11.80 -3.68 14.36
N LEU A 349 10.62 -4.25 14.17
CA LEU A 349 9.80 -4.09 12.95
C LEU A 349 8.63 -3.10 13.12
N LYS A 350 8.71 -2.23 14.12
CA LYS A 350 7.68 -1.21 14.34
C LYS A 350 7.48 -0.32 13.13
N GLY A 351 6.23 -0.26 12.63
CA GLY A 351 5.85 0.47 11.42
C GLY A 351 6.21 -0.25 10.12
N ILE A 352 6.84 -1.43 10.18
CA ILE A 352 7.16 -2.29 9.04
C ILE A 352 6.23 -3.50 9.01
N LEU A 353 6.04 -4.14 10.16
CA LEU A 353 5.14 -5.26 10.38
C LEU A 353 4.03 -4.85 11.35
N ASP A 354 2.83 -5.31 11.07
CA ASP A 354 1.66 -5.16 11.91
C ASP A 354 0.99 -6.52 12.12
N VAL A 355 0.22 -6.67 13.20
CA VAL A 355 -0.56 -7.88 13.50
C VAL A 355 -2.02 -7.52 13.64
N CYS A 356 -2.87 -8.10 12.79
CA CYS A 356 -4.30 -7.85 12.74
C CYS A 356 -5.06 -9.01 13.41
N ASP A 357 -5.92 -8.66 14.37
CA ASP A 357 -6.81 -9.60 15.06
C ASP A 357 -8.25 -9.53 14.55
N GLU A 358 -8.57 -8.49 13.74
CA GLU A 358 -9.89 -8.27 13.22
C GLU A 358 -10.14 -9.09 11.95
N PRO A 359 -11.36 -9.60 11.71
CA PRO A 359 -11.71 -10.36 10.51
C PRO A 359 -11.88 -9.43 9.31
N LEU A 360 -10.77 -8.91 8.79
CA LEU A 360 -10.71 -7.93 7.71
C LEU A 360 -10.56 -8.61 6.33
N VAL A 361 -10.81 -7.83 5.28
CA VAL A 361 -10.63 -8.23 3.88
C VAL A 361 -9.71 -7.27 3.16
N SER A 362 -9.32 -7.58 1.94
CA SER A 362 -8.30 -6.84 1.19
C SER A 362 -8.48 -5.33 1.15
N VAL A 363 -9.73 -4.83 1.02
CA VAL A 363 -10.00 -3.39 0.90
C VAL A 363 -9.64 -2.60 2.18
N ASP A 364 -9.65 -3.26 3.34
CA ASP A 364 -9.39 -2.64 4.63
C ASP A 364 -7.91 -2.34 4.85
N PHE A 365 -7.03 -3.07 4.17
CA PHE A 365 -5.57 -2.87 4.19
C PHE A 365 -5.08 -1.86 3.13
N ARG A 366 -5.99 -1.24 2.38
CA ARG A 366 -5.65 -0.22 1.39
C ARG A 366 -5.08 1.03 2.05
N CYS A 367 -4.03 1.58 1.46
CA CYS A 367 -3.26 2.71 1.98
C CYS A 367 -2.59 2.43 3.34
N SER A 368 -2.33 1.17 3.66
CA SER A 368 -1.49 0.81 4.80
C SER A 368 -0.04 1.15 4.52
N ASP A 369 0.61 1.86 5.44
CA ASP A 369 2.03 2.23 5.34
C ASP A 369 2.98 1.06 5.65
N VAL A 370 2.49 -0.03 6.28
CA VAL A 370 3.35 -1.17 6.63
C VAL A 370 3.62 -2.09 5.43
N SER A 371 4.75 -2.77 5.46
CA SER A 371 5.12 -3.76 4.44
C SER A 371 4.27 -5.01 4.51
N THR A 372 3.85 -5.39 5.72
CA THR A 372 3.15 -6.65 5.99
C THR A 372 2.25 -6.53 7.20
N SER A 373 1.01 -7.00 7.09
CA SER A 373 0.05 -7.14 8.19
C SER A 373 -0.29 -8.61 8.35
N ILE A 374 0.18 -9.22 9.42
CA ILE A 374 -0.10 -10.63 9.74
C ILE A 374 -1.58 -10.76 10.12
N ASP A 375 -2.29 -11.70 9.53
CA ASP A 375 -3.63 -12.11 9.95
C ASP A 375 -3.49 -13.16 11.06
N ALA A 376 -3.60 -12.73 12.31
CA ALA A 376 -3.36 -13.58 13.45
C ALA A 376 -4.40 -14.72 13.55
N SER A 377 -5.62 -14.50 13.06
CA SER A 377 -6.71 -15.49 13.09
C SER A 377 -6.48 -16.65 12.13
N LEU A 378 -5.65 -16.45 11.09
CA LEU A 378 -5.33 -17.43 10.06
C LEU A 378 -3.97 -18.11 10.27
N THR A 379 -3.25 -17.78 11.36
CA THR A 379 -2.04 -18.52 11.76
C THR A 379 -2.42 -19.90 12.25
N MET A 380 -1.78 -20.93 11.69
CA MET A 380 -2.05 -22.33 12.02
C MET A 380 -0.76 -23.08 12.24
N VAL A 381 -0.78 -24.03 13.19
CA VAL A 381 0.28 -25.02 13.36
C VAL A 381 -0.36 -26.40 13.18
N MET A 382 0.24 -27.22 12.34
CA MET A 382 -0.21 -28.57 12.02
C MET A 382 0.89 -29.57 12.38
N GLY A 383 0.54 -30.60 13.15
CA GLY A 383 1.55 -31.47 13.73
C GLY A 383 2.47 -30.68 14.68
N ASP A 384 3.74 -31.03 14.69
CA ASP A 384 4.70 -30.44 15.62
C ASP A 384 5.55 -29.32 15.00
N ASP A 385 5.60 -29.23 13.66
CA ASP A 385 6.59 -28.41 12.95
C ASP A 385 6.07 -27.67 11.72
N MET A 386 4.81 -27.89 11.28
CA MET A 386 4.29 -27.24 10.10
C MET A 386 3.49 -25.98 10.48
N VAL A 387 4.01 -24.83 10.10
CA VAL A 387 3.42 -23.52 10.38
C VAL A 387 2.88 -22.90 9.10
N LYS A 388 1.65 -22.40 9.16
CA LYS A 388 1.02 -21.59 8.12
C LYS A 388 0.82 -20.18 8.64
N VAL A 389 1.23 -19.17 7.85
CA VAL A 389 1.06 -17.76 8.13
C VAL A 389 0.44 -17.08 6.92
N VAL A 390 -0.56 -16.24 7.17
CA VAL A 390 -1.20 -15.39 6.16
C VAL A 390 -0.87 -13.93 6.45
N ALA A 391 -0.43 -13.20 5.43
CA ALA A 391 -0.02 -11.80 5.58
C ALA A 391 -0.56 -10.95 4.42
N TRP A 392 -1.21 -9.83 4.77
CA TRP A 392 -1.75 -8.84 3.86
C TRP A 392 -0.72 -7.74 3.54
N TYR A 393 -0.81 -7.17 2.35
CA TYR A 393 0.03 -6.03 1.96
C TYR A 393 -0.63 -5.18 0.86
N ASP A 394 -0.55 -3.86 1.00
CA ASP A 394 -0.87 -2.97 -0.12
C ASP A 394 0.31 -2.98 -1.09
N ASN A 395 0.14 -3.66 -2.23
CA ASN A 395 1.22 -3.85 -3.20
C ASN A 395 1.60 -2.57 -3.96
N GLU A 396 0.86 -1.48 -3.80
CA GLU A 396 1.15 -0.17 -4.38
C GLU A 396 1.61 0.82 -3.31
N TRP A 397 0.77 1.09 -2.31
CA TRP A 397 1.01 2.11 -1.29
C TRP A 397 2.11 1.69 -0.30
N GLY A 398 1.96 0.56 0.37
CA GLY A 398 2.96 0.07 1.33
C GLY A 398 4.33 -0.08 0.70
N TYR A 399 4.41 -0.62 -0.53
CA TYR A 399 5.64 -0.69 -1.29
C TYR A 399 6.26 0.69 -1.56
N SER A 400 5.44 1.68 -1.93
CA SER A 400 5.90 3.04 -2.24
C SER A 400 6.32 3.83 -0.99
N ALA A 401 5.70 3.55 0.16
CA ALA A 401 6.02 4.20 1.42
C ALA A 401 7.48 3.93 1.84
N TRP A 402 8.02 2.76 1.56
CA TRP A 402 9.38 2.38 1.91
C TRP A 402 10.46 2.99 1.00
N LEU A 403 10.10 3.45 -0.19
CA LEU A 403 11.01 4.22 -1.05
C LEU A 403 11.41 5.57 -0.44
N ILE A 404 10.68 6.04 0.59
CA ILE A 404 10.91 7.31 1.28
C ILE A 404 11.73 7.11 2.57
N TRP A 405 12.13 5.88 2.88
CA TRP A 405 12.80 5.56 4.14
C TRP A 405 14.15 6.25 4.30
N ARG A 406 14.41 6.77 5.52
CA ARG A 406 15.58 7.62 5.83
C ARG A 406 16.94 6.95 5.62
N THR A 407 17.03 5.63 5.65
CA THR A 407 18.31 4.90 5.55
C THR A 407 18.94 5.05 4.17
N TRP A 408 18.15 5.14 3.10
CA TRP A 408 18.61 5.36 1.72
C TRP A 408 19.34 6.69 1.51
N TRP A 409 19.21 7.63 2.47
CA TRP A 409 19.53 9.04 2.27
C TRP A 409 20.60 9.59 3.20
N ARG A 410 21.22 8.75 4.06
CA ARG A 410 22.32 9.22 4.91
C ARG A 410 23.65 9.00 4.25
N PRO A 411 24.53 10.04 4.14
CA PRO A 411 25.95 9.84 3.92
C PRO A 411 26.51 8.95 5.04
N SER A 412 27.51 8.13 4.72
CA SER A 412 28.21 7.23 5.61
C SER A 412 28.52 7.85 6.97
N GLY A 413 27.84 7.43 8.02
CA GLY A 413 28.02 7.94 9.37
C GLY A 413 26.89 7.50 10.32
N ARG A 414 26.94 6.26 10.79
CA ARG A 414 26.08 5.61 11.80
C ARG A 414 24.62 5.42 11.38
N ALA A 415 24.30 4.20 11.03
CA ALA A 415 22.91 3.73 11.10
C ALA A 415 22.34 4.01 12.50
N PRO A 416 21.17 4.68 12.64
CA PRO A 416 20.51 4.70 13.93
C PRO A 416 20.10 3.26 14.22
N GLY A 417 20.49 2.75 15.39
CA GLY A 417 19.94 1.50 15.87
C GLY A 417 18.41 1.51 15.81
N PRO A 418 17.74 0.37 15.76
CA PRO A 418 16.29 0.22 15.58
C PRO A 418 15.43 1.06 16.54
N ALA A 419 15.97 1.48 17.69
CA ALA A 419 15.29 2.34 18.66
C ALA A 419 15.13 3.82 18.23
N ALA A 420 15.94 4.34 17.29
CA ALA A 420 15.84 5.75 16.87
C ALA A 420 14.84 5.99 15.75
N ALA A 421 14.39 4.95 15.06
CA ALA A 421 13.37 5.03 14.00
C ALA A 421 11.94 5.21 14.53
N ALA A 422 11.71 4.91 15.82
CA ALA A 422 10.39 4.96 16.47
C ALA A 422 9.93 6.37 16.90
N THR A 423 10.74 7.41 16.71
CA THR A 423 10.38 8.75 17.16
C THR A 423 9.62 9.51 16.07
N ARG A 424 8.30 9.51 16.23
CA ARG A 424 7.30 10.44 15.65
C ARG A 424 7.01 10.34 14.16
N TRP A 425 6.36 9.27 13.75
CA TRP A 425 5.33 9.40 12.72
C TRP A 425 4.00 9.71 13.43
N ARG A 426 3.65 11.00 13.56
CA ARG A 426 2.25 11.35 13.79
C ARG A 426 1.56 11.16 12.45
N THR A 427 0.90 10.05 12.28
CA THR A 427 -0.20 9.94 11.34
C THR A 427 -1.17 11.06 11.67
N THR A 428 -1.48 11.92 10.70
CA THR A 428 -2.70 12.71 10.75
C THR A 428 -3.82 11.70 10.94
N ALA A 429 -4.49 11.81 12.08
CA ALA A 429 -5.48 10.89 12.59
C ALA A 429 -6.38 10.37 11.46
N ARG A 430 -6.50 9.05 11.38
CA ARG A 430 -7.73 8.44 10.85
C ARG A 430 -8.89 9.16 11.54
N PRO A 431 -9.97 9.50 10.83
CA PRO A 431 -11.20 9.79 11.53
C PRO A 431 -11.51 8.52 12.33
N THR A 432 -11.40 8.62 13.66
CA THR A 432 -11.83 7.58 14.59
C THR A 432 -13.26 7.21 14.21
N PRO A 433 -13.57 5.92 14.01
CA PRO A 433 -14.96 5.50 14.04
C PRO A 433 -15.47 5.87 15.44
N THR A 434 -16.45 6.73 15.49
CA THR A 434 -17.18 7.01 16.73
C THR A 434 -17.66 5.68 17.32
N PRO A 435 -17.38 5.39 18.60
CA PRO A 435 -17.91 4.17 19.19
C PRO A 435 -19.42 4.30 19.23
N TRP A 436 -20.11 3.51 18.45
CA TRP A 436 -21.53 3.26 18.60
C TRP A 436 -21.72 2.39 19.85
N SER A 437 -21.66 3.02 21.02
CA SER A 437 -22.13 2.43 22.24
C SER A 437 -23.66 2.52 22.29
N ALA A 438 -24.33 1.75 21.47
CA ALA A 438 -25.70 1.40 21.70
C ALA A 438 -25.73 0.30 22.76
N ARG A 439 -26.01 0.65 24.01
CA ARG A 439 -26.44 -0.31 25.03
C ARG A 439 -27.77 -0.91 24.57
N CYS A 440 -27.69 -2.02 23.88
CA CYS A 440 -28.87 -2.84 23.64
C CYS A 440 -29.08 -3.73 24.86
N SER A 441 -30.17 -3.54 25.58
CA SER A 441 -30.49 -4.36 26.74
C SER A 441 -30.67 -5.82 26.32
N THR A 442 -30.20 -6.73 27.15
CA THR A 442 -30.23 -8.18 26.93
C THR A 442 -31.63 -8.76 26.68
N SER A 443 -32.70 -8.00 27.01
CA SER A 443 -34.10 -8.34 26.78
C SER A 443 -34.53 -8.26 25.30
N GLU A 444 -34.04 -7.28 24.54
CA GLU A 444 -34.39 -7.11 23.11
C GLU A 444 -33.71 -8.14 22.21
N VAL A 445 -32.50 -8.56 22.54
CA VAL A 445 -31.78 -9.60 21.78
C VAL A 445 -32.48 -10.96 21.92
N ARG A 446 -33.00 -11.27 23.12
CA ARG A 446 -33.80 -12.50 23.34
C ARG A 446 -35.12 -12.48 22.56
N ALA A 447 -35.84 -11.38 22.49
CA ALA A 447 -37.09 -11.24 21.76
C ALA A 447 -36.88 -11.34 20.23
N ARG A 448 -35.79 -10.82 19.67
CA ARG A 448 -35.47 -10.97 18.24
C ARG A 448 -35.08 -12.41 17.87
N ARG A 449 -34.32 -13.08 18.74
CA ARG A 449 -33.92 -14.47 18.52
C ARG A 449 -35.14 -15.44 18.52
N SER A 450 -36.09 -15.22 19.39
CA SER A 450 -37.32 -16.03 19.45
C SER A 450 -38.22 -15.82 18.22
N ARG A 451 -38.30 -14.61 17.65
CA ARG A 451 -39.07 -14.35 16.40
C ARG A 451 -38.37 -14.95 15.17
N LEU A 452 -37.07 -14.99 15.11
CA LEU A 452 -36.32 -15.60 14.01
C LEU A 452 -36.46 -17.14 14.01
N ILE A 453 -36.44 -17.76 15.17
CA ILE A 453 -36.65 -19.22 15.31
C ILE A 453 -38.07 -19.60 14.90
N ARG A 454 -39.09 -18.80 15.26
CA ARG A 454 -40.50 -19.06 14.89
C ARG A 454 -40.69 -18.95 13.37
N LYS A 455 -40.14 -17.94 12.70
CA LYS A 455 -40.20 -17.80 11.24
C LYS A 455 -39.45 -18.92 10.50
N ARG A 456 -38.38 -19.46 11.07
CA ARG A 456 -37.65 -20.58 10.47
C ARG A 456 -38.43 -21.88 10.54
N ASN A 457 -39.17 -22.13 11.62
CA ASN A 457 -40.02 -23.33 11.75
C ASN A 457 -41.26 -23.26 10.84
N GLU A 458 -41.86 -22.08 10.64
CA GLU A 458 -42.99 -21.88 9.71
C GLU A 458 -42.54 -22.10 8.24
N ALA A 459 -41.33 -21.68 7.87
CA ALA A 459 -40.76 -21.91 6.53
C ALA A 459 -40.45 -23.40 6.27
N THR A 460 -40.04 -24.14 7.29
CA THR A 460 -39.74 -25.58 7.18
C THR A 460 -41.02 -26.42 7.02
N THR A 461 -42.11 -25.99 7.66
CA THR A 461 -43.41 -26.66 7.53
C THR A 461 -44.05 -26.41 6.15
N LEU A 462 -43.87 -25.22 5.57
CA LEU A 462 -44.32 -24.90 4.21
C LEU A 462 -43.56 -25.70 3.12
N LEU A 463 -42.27 -25.93 3.32
CA LEU A 463 -41.44 -26.71 2.38
C LEU A 463 -41.78 -28.21 2.39
N SER A 464 -42.19 -28.78 3.55
CA SER A 464 -42.59 -30.19 3.62
C SER A 464 -43.94 -30.45 2.94
N SER A 465 -44.81 -29.44 2.83
CA SER A 465 -46.10 -29.56 2.12
C SER A 465 -46.00 -29.48 0.60
N ILE A 466 -44.90 -28.93 0.08
CA ILE A 466 -44.65 -28.79 -1.38
C ILE A 466 -44.01 -30.06 -1.98
N TYR A 467 -43.39 -30.91 -1.15
CA TYR A 467 -42.79 -32.19 -1.61
C TYR A 467 -43.68 -33.40 -1.48
N SER A 468 -44.98 -33.24 -1.16
CA SER A 468 -45.97 -34.31 -1.04
C SER A 468 -47.13 -34.19 -2.03
N LEU A 469 -46.95 -33.52 -3.16
CA LEU A 469 -47.86 -33.50 -4.32
C LEU A 469 -47.13 -33.93 -5.58
#